data_336dcb08b0bbadf5a676535b2a42b1cb
#
_entry.id   336dcb08b0bbadf5a676535b2a42b1cb
#
_cell.length_a   1.000
_cell.length_b   1.000
_cell.length_c   1.000
_cell.angle_alpha   90.00
_cell.angle_beta   90.00
_cell.angle_gamma   90.00
#
_symmetry.space_group_name_H-M   'P 1'
#
loop_
_entity.id
_entity.type
_entity.pdbx_description
1 polymer ?
#
loop_
_entity_poly.entity_id
_entity_poly.type
_entity_poly.pdbx_seq_one_letter_code
_entity_poly.pdbx_strand_id
1 'polypeptide(L)'
;MKVVSNALFLATLICAPVLTAHAASTGTITFEGVLTDTTCNVDINGGGPSATVKLPAVSSSDLTSAGQVAGRTVFNMNLTGCTTATGGPSTVTAFFQPGPNVNSSTGRLVNSGGTAGNTVSLQLLEAVNNNYKVINVGNADQADNATYLDISGGTATLPYAIEYYAESATAPGTVTSSVVYNLIYK
;
A
#
# COMPACT_ATOMS: atom_id res chain seq x y z
N MET A 1 -58.33 -78.16 1.34
CA MET A 1 -57.49 -77.88 0.17
C MET A 1 -57.04 -76.46 0.34
N LYS A 2 -55.74 -76.25 0.71
CA LYS A 2 -55.14 -74.93 0.91
C LYS A 2 -54.30 -74.60 -0.32
N VAL A 3 -54.64 -73.52 -1.01
CA VAL A 3 -53.86 -72.96 -2.08
C VAL A 3 -52.95 -71.87 -1.54
N VAL A 4 -51.66 -72.11 -1.65
CA VAL A 4 -50.63 -71.14 -1.23
C VAL A 4 -50.25 -70.30 -2.44
N SER A 5 -50.51 -69.01 -2.41
CA SER A 5 -50.15 -68.05 -3.45
C SER A 5 -48.72 -67.43 -3.12
N ASN A 6 -47.75 -67.75 -3.97
CA ASN A 6 -46.42 -67.15 -3.90
C ASN A 6 -46.41 -65.79 -4.60
N ALA A 7 -46.22 -64.72 -3.83
CA ALA A 7 -45.98 -63.39 -4.36
C ALA A 7 -44.47 -63.21 -4.60
N LEU A 8 -44.07 -63.04 -5.85
CA LEU A 8 -42.72 -62.77 -6.30
C LEU A 8 -42.46 -61.24 -6.23
N PHE A 9 -41.65 -60.79 -5.27
CA PHE A 9 -41.22 -59.42 -5.20
C PHE A 9 -40.08 -59.18 -6.17
N LEU A 10 -40.33 -58.39 -7.19
CA LEU A 10 -39.30 -57.91 -8.15
C LEU A 10 -38.67 -56.66 -7.57
N ALA A 11 -37.41 -56.74 -7.04
CA ALA A 11 -36.63 -55.63 -6.58
C ALA A 11 -35.96 -54.95 -7.79
N THR A 12 -36.52 -53.84 -8.21
CA THR A 12 -35.87 -52.97 -9.23
C THR A 12 -34.75 -52.15 -8.59
N LEU A 13 -33.50 -52.49 -8.91
CA LEU A 13 -32.30 -51.75 -8.50
C LEU A 13 -32.19 -50.47 -9.35
N ILE A 14 -32.51 -49.29 -8.78
CA ILE A 14 -32.36 -48.00 -9.43
C ILE A 14 -30.90 -47.63 -9.35
N CYS A 15 -30.15 -47.79 -10.44
CA CYS A 15 -28.80 -47.31 -10.60
C CYS A 15 -28.84 -45.79 -10.90
N ALA A 16 -28.64 -44.94 -9.90
CA ALA A 16 -28.53 -43.50 -10.09
C ALA A 16 -27.13 -43.20 -10.70
N PRO A 17 -27.03 -42.44 -11.81
CA PRO A 17 -25.75 -42.01 -12.31
C PRO A 17 -25.10 -41.00 -11.33
N VAL A 18 -23.93 -41.35 -10.82
CA VAL A 18 -23.10 -40.42 -10.03
C VAL A 18 -22.48 -39.43 -11.03
N LEU A 19 -23.03 -38.22 -11.06
CA LEU A 19 -22.41 -37.09 -11.77
C LEU A 19 -21.16 -36.69 -11.02
N THR A 20 -20.00 -37.11 -11.50
CA THR A 20 -18.70 -36.57 -11.00
C THR A 20 -18.56 -35.14 -11.45
N ALA A 21 -18.73 -34.18 -10.54
CA ALA A 21 -18.39 -32.83 -10.81
C ALA A 21 -16.85 -32.73 -10.90
N HIS A 22 -16.33 -32.58 -12.13
CA HIS A 22 -14.93 -32.25 -12.34
C HIS A 22 -14.72 -30.78 -11.98
N ALA A 23 -14.11 -30.47 -10.82
CA ALA A 23 -13.61 -29.17 -10.53
C ALA A 23 -12.47 -28.88 -11.51
N ALA A 24 -12.61 -27.85 -12.33
CA ALA A 24 -11.54 -27.41 -13.22
C ALA A 24 -10.38 -26.89 -12.36
N SER A 25 -9.26 -27.60 -12.38
CA SER A 25 -8.02 -27.19 -11.69
C SER A 25 -7.14 -26.28 -12.55
N THR A 26 -7.60 -25.89 -13.75
CA THR A 26 -6.88 -25.05 -14.71
C THR A 26 -7.72 -23.83 -15.06
N GLY A 27 -7.09 -22.70 -15.21
CA GLY A 27 -7.69 -21.43 -15.63
C GLY A 27 -6.69 -20.58 -16.39
N THR A 28 -7.16 -19.52 -17.04
CA THR A 28 -6.33 -18.55 -17.74
C THR A 28 -6.28 -17.29 -16.91
N ILE A 29 -5.08 -16.72 -16.72
CA ILE A 29 -4.86 -15.40 -16.15
C ILE A 29 -4.46 -14.49 -17.30
N THR A 30 -5.23 -13.42 -17.51
CA THR A 30 -4.92 -12.39 -18.49
C THR A 30 -4.25 -11.23 -17.78
N PHE A 31 -3.17 -10.74 -18.35
CA PHE A 31 -2.45 -9.58 -17.87
C PHE A 31 -2.59 -8.45 -18.90
N GLU A 32 -3.02 -7.28 -18.44
CA GLU A 32 -3.15 -6.07 -19.25
C GLU A 32 -2.31 -4.96 -18.61
N GLY A 33 -1.65 -4.16 -19.42
CA GLY A 33 -0.82 -3.03 -18.98
C GLY A 33 -0.67 -2.00 -20.08
N VAL A 34 -0.39 -0.76 -19.69
CA VAL A 34 -0.16 0.37 -20.58
C VAL A 34 1.23 0.92 -20.33
N LEU A 35 1.98 1.13 -21.42
CA LEU A 35 3.20 1.95 -21.42
C LEU A 35 2.83 3.36 -21.85
N THR A 36 3.33 4.36 -21.14
CA THR A 36 3.04 5.77 -21.40
C THR A 36 4.31 6.60 -21.41
N ASP A 37 4.31 7.66 -22.20
CA ASP A 37 5.36 8.70 -22.20
C ASP A 37 5.09 9.77 -21.11
N THR A 38 4.03 9.61 -20.30
CA THR A 38 3.71 10.56 -19.22
C THR A 38 4.83 10.58 -18.20
N THR A 39 5.44 11.74 -17.99
CA THR A 39 6.54 11.94 -17.04
C THR A 39 6.41 13.31 -16.39
N CYS A 40 6.93 13.43 -15.17
CA CYS A 40 7.07 14.69 -14.44
C CYS A 40 8.46 14.79 -13.82
N ASN A 41 8.98 16.03 -13.70
CA ASN A 41 10.11 16.31 -12.81
C ASN A 41 9.60 16.44 -11.38
N VAL A 42 10.36 15.91 -10.42
CA VAL A 42 9.99 15.92 -8.99
C VAL A 42 10.93 16.84 -8.21
N ASP A 43 10.35 17.65 -7.35
CA ASP A 43 11.09 18.42 -6.33
C ASP A 43 10.42 18.26 -4.97
N ILE A 44 11.17 17.75 -3.99
CA ILE A 44 10.67 17.56 -2.62
C ILE A 44 11.11 18.76 -1.78
N ASN A 45 10.17 19.65 -1.44
CA ASN A 45 10.39 20.84 -0.61
C ASN A 45 11.59 21.71 -1.06
N GLY A 46 11.89 21.81 -2.36
CA GLY A 46 13.04 22.56 -2.88
C GLY A 46 14.38 21.83 -2.82
N GLY A 47 14.40 20.55 -2.47
CA GLY A 47 15.60 19.73 -2.34
C GLY A 47 15.88 18.81 -3.54
N GLY A 48 15.09 18.92 -4.61
CA GLY A 48 15.17 18.04 -5.77
C GLY A 48 14.47 16.69 -5.57
N PRO A 49 14.71 15.72 -6.46
CA PRO A 49 14.00 14.42 -6.41
C PRO A 49 14.42 13.53 -5.23
N SER A 50 15.57 13.82 -4.62
CA SER A 50 16.05 13.14 -3.41
C SER A 50 16.32 14.18 -2.34
N ALA A 51 15.51 14.22 -1.30
CA ALA A 51 15.59 15.22 -0.24
C ALA A 51 15.52 14.61 1.16
N THR A 52 15.97 15.37 2.14
CA THR A 52 15.84 15.02 3.55
C THR A 52 14.69 15.80 4.18
N VAL A 53 13.69 15.10 4.68
CA VAL A 53 12.62 15.67 5.49
C VAL A 53 13.04 15.60 6.95
N LYS A 54 13.20 16.75 7.60
CA LYS A 54 13.59 16.84 9.02
C LYS A 54 12.33 16.90 9.88
N LEU A 55 12.20 15.92 10.78
CA LEU A 55 11.15 15.93 11.80
C LEU A 55 11.60 16.77 13.02
N PRO A 56 10.65 17.38 13.75
CA PRO A 56 10.96 18.07 14.99
C PRO A 56 11.45 17.10 16.07
N ALA A 57 12.23 17.60 17.02
CA ALA A 57 12.50 16.85 18.23
C ALA A 57 11.21 16.76 19.07
N VAL A 58 10.90 15.56 19.55
CA VAL A 58 9.75 15.28 20.42
C VAL A 58 10.24 14.67 21.73
N SER A 59 9.44 14.77 22.78
CA SER A 59 9.75 14.09 24.02
C SER A 59 9.47 12.58 23.90
N SER A 60 10.36 11.75 24.43
CA SER A 60 10.06 10.31 24.56
C SER A 60 8.86 10.03 25.48
N SER A 61 8.50 11.00 26.33
CA SER A 61 7.28 10.93 27.15
C SER A 61 5.97 10.97 26.33
N ASP A 62 6.03 11.43 25.08
CA ASP A 62 4.88 11.45 24.17
C ASP A 62 4.70 10.08 23.45
N LEU A 63 5.68 9.17 23.61
CA LEU A 63 5.77 7.89 22.92
C LEU A 63 6.05 6.75 23.94
N THR A 64 5.23 6.66 24.98
CA THR A 64 5.41 5.74 26.12
C THR A 64 4.77 4.38 25.92
N SER A 65 3.91 4.23 24.90
CA SER A 65 3.23 2.96 24.59
C SER A 65 3.02 2.79 23.08
N ALA A 66 2.93 1.55 22.66
CA ALA A 66 2.67 1.20 21.26
C ALA A 66 1.42 1.90 20.72
N GLY A 67 1.49 2.39 19.50
CA GLY A 67 0.41 3.10 18.82
C GLY A 67 0.39 4.61 18.99
N GLN A 68 1.17 5.16 19.91
CA GLN A 68 1.29 6.62 20.05
C GLN A 68 2.10 7.21 18.89
N VAL A 69 1.69 8.39 18.44
CA VAL A 69 2.33 9.14 17.35
C VAL A 69 2.69 10.55 17.79
N ALA A 70 3.76 11.10 17.22
CA ALA A 70 4.22 12.44 17.52
C ALA A 70 5.01 13.06 16.35
N GLY A 71 5.21 14.37 16.36
CA GLY A 71 6.12 15.08 15.45
C GLY A 71 5.71 15.03 13.99
N ARG A 72 4.41 14.97 13.67
CA ARG A 72 3.93 14.96 12.28
C ARG A 72 4.47 16.15 11.52
N THR A 73 5.11 15.86 10.39
CA THR A 73 5.75 16.82 9.50
C THR A 73 5.25 16.64 8.09
N VAL A 74 4.65 17.68 7.54
CA VAL A 74 4.18 17.68 6.14
C VAL A 74 5.34 17.97 5.22
N PHE A 75 5.38 17.30 4.07
CA PHE A 75 6.27 17.61 2.97
C PHE A 75 5.51 17.49 1.63
N ASN A 76 5.93 18.28 0.66
CA ASN A 76 5.31 18.30 -0.65
C ASN A 76 6.27 17.73 -1.70
N MET A 77 5.74 16.88 -2.57
CA MET A 77 6.38 16.53 -3.82
C MET A 77 5.78 17.42 -4.91
N ASN A 78 6.53 18.45 -5.32
CA ASN A 78 6.12 19.37 -6.38
C ASN A 78 6.51 18.77 -7.73
N LEU A 79 5.52 18.57 -8.58
CA LEU A 79 5.69 18.03 -9.91
C LEU A 79 5.62 19.15 -10.93
N THR A 80 6.57 19.18 -11.86
CA THR A 80 6.67 20.17 -12.92
C THR A 80 7.04 19.54 -14.25
N GLY A 81 6.74 20.23 -15.35
CA GLY A 81 7.06 19.73 -16.69
C GLY A 81 6.36 18.39 -16.98
N CYS A 82 5.21 18.16 -16.38
CA CYS A 82 4.44 16.96 -16.65
C CYS A 82 3.98 16.93 -18.10
N THR A 83 4.28 15.84 -18.79
CA THR A 83 3.80 15.59 -20.15
C THR A 83 2.71 14.54 -20.09
N THR A 84 1.62 14.77 -20.82
CA THR A 84 0.53 13.79 -20.95
C THR A 84 0.34 13.48 -22.43
N ALA A 85 0.31 12.20 -22.79
CA ALA A 85 -0.02 11.80 -24.15
C ALA A 85 -1.54 12.00 -24.39
N THR A 86 -1.93 12.28 -25.64
CA THR A 86 -3.35 12.38 -26.00
C THR A 86 -4.08 11.05 -25.72
N GLY A 87 -5.05 11.07 -24.81
CA GLY A 87 -5.76 9.88 -24.36
C GLY A 87 -4.98 8.99 -23.40
N GLY A 88 -3.79 9.43 -22.96
CA GLY A 88 -2.99 8.77 -21.93
C GLY A 88 -3.37 9.18 -20.52
N PRO A 89 -2.67 8.65 -19.50
CA PRO A 89 -2.83 9.01 -18.11
C PRO A 89 -2.70 10.51 -17.88
N SER A 90 -3.63 11.08 -17.11
CA SER A 90 -3.67 12.50 -16.76
C SER A 90 -3.63 12.78 -15.25
N THR A 91 -3.51 11.74 -14.46
CA THR A 91 -3.40 11.84 -13.00
C THR A 91 -2.20 11.08 -12.48
N VAL A 92 -1.70 11.46 -11.32
CA VAL A 92 -0.47 10.92 -10.74
C VAL A 92 -0.56 10.79 -9.22
N THR A 93 0.13 9.82 -8.68
CA THR A 93 0.45 9.70 -7.26
C THR A 93 1.86 9.11 -7.07
N ALA A 94 2.42 9.12 -5.86
CA ALA A 94 3.64 8.41 -5.57
C ALA A 94 3.33 7.03 -4.98
N PHE A 95 4.07 6.02 -5.45
CA PHE A 95 4.11 4.69 -4.89
C PHE A 95 5.42 4.51 -4.13
N PHE A 96 5.35 4.24 -2.85
CA PHE A 96 6.51 4.03 -1.99
C PHE A 96 6.90 2.55 -1.99
N GLN A 97 8.13 2.29 -2.44
CA GLN A 97 8.63 0.95 -2.72
C GLN A 97 8.88 0.13 -1.45
N PRO A 98 8.72 -1.20 -1.51
CA PRO A 98 9.30 -2.08 -0.51
C PRO A 98 10.83 -1.95 -0.51
N GLY A 99 11.45 -2.16 0.65
CA GLY A 99 12.91 -2.04 0.78
C GLY A 99 13.40 -2.47 2.15
N PRO A 100 14.72 -2.45 2.38
CA PRO A 100 15.33 -2.92 3.61
C PRO A 100 14.90 -2.12 4.86
N ASN A 101 14.48 -0.87 4.67
CA ASN A 101 14.00 -0.01 5.74
C ASN A 101 12.47 -0.03 5.90
N VAL A 102 11.76 -0.95 5.24
CA VAL A 102 10.32 -1.10 5.33
C VAL A 102 9.98 -2.38 6.09
N ASN A 103 9.19 -2.26 7.13
CA ASN A 103 8.58 -3.40 7.78
C ASN A 103 7.37 -3.86 6.95
N SER A 104 7.51 -4.98 6.23
CA SER A 104 6.50 -5.48 5.29
C SER A 104 5.17 -5.87 5.95
N SER A 105 5.16 -6.17 7.25
CA SER A 105 3.94 -6.53 7.97
C SER A 105 3.13 -5.31 8.44
N THR A 106 3.77 -4.14 8.59
CA THR A 106 3.14 -2.94 9.12
C THR A 106 3.14 -1.76 8.14
N GLY A 107 3.96 -1.82 7.08
CA GLY A 107 4.17 -0.72 6.13
C GLY A 107 4.88 0.49 6.73
N ARG A 108 5.40 0.41 7.96
CA ARG A 108 6.17 1.49 8.59
C ARG A 108 7.65 1.40 8.24
N LEU A 109 8.32 2.56 8.28
CA LEU A 109 9.75 2.67 8.05
C LEU A 109 10.49 2.42 9.36
N VAL A 110 11.38 1.42 9.37
CA VAL A 110 12.17 1.07 10.54
C VAL A 110 13.24 2.15 10.82
N ASN A 111 13.59 2.35 12.08
CA ASN A 111 14.73 3.17 12.46
C ASN A 111 16.03 2.44 12.12
N SER A 112 16.57 2.67 10.93
CA SER A 112 17.69 1.90 10.37
C SER A 112 19.08 2.43 10.73
N GLY A 113 19.19 3.66 11.23
CA GLY A 113 20.48 4.30 11.54
C GLY A 113 20.47 5.16 12.79
N GLY A 114 19.33 5.22 13.49
CA GLY A 114 19.18 6.04 14.69
C GLY A 114 19.45 5.29 15.98
N THR A 115 19.80 6.03 17.04
CA THR A 115 20.14 5.47 18.38
C THR A 115 18.93 5.15 19.24
N ALA A 116 17.70 5.61 18.87
CA ALA A 116 16.46 5.30 19.59
C ALA A 116 16.03 3.80 19.47
N GLY A 117 16.74 3.03 18.66
CA GLY A 117 16.49 1.58 18.50
C GLY A 117 15.18 1.27 17.76
N ASN A 118 14.71 0.04 17.92
CA ASN A 118 13.54 -0.51 17.21
C ASN A 118 12.21 -0.23 17.95
N THR A 119 12.24 0.54 19.02
CA THR A 119 11.03 0.92 19.78
C THR A 119 10.23 2.02 19.10
N VAL A 120 10.83 2.68 18.10
CA VAL A 120 10.21 3.73 17.29
C VAL A 120 10.41 3.43 15.79
N SER A 121 9.39 3.69 15.02
CA SER A 121 9.39 3.68 13.55
C SER A 121 8.86 5.01 13.02
N LEU A 122 8.90 5.18 11.69
CA LEU A 122 8.28 6.31 11.03
C LEU A 122 7.06 5.84 10.24
N GLN A 123 5.94 6.54 10.40
CA GLN A 123 4.70 6.27 9.67
C GLN A 123 4.51 7.34 8.59
N LEU A 124 4.36 6.89 7.34
CA LEU A 124 4.11 7.75 6.20
C LEU A 124 2.61 7.91 5.98
N LEU A 125 2.17 9.12 5.64
CA LEU A 125 0.77 9.44 5.42
C LEU A 125 0.59 10.24 4.13
N GLU A 126 -0.50 10.00 3.43
CA GLU A 126 -1.05 10.91 2.43
C GLU A 126 -1.73 12.08 3.16
N ALA A 127 -1.49 13.33 2.71
CA ALA A 127 -1.99 14.52 3.40
C ALA A 127 -2.93 15.37 2.51
N VAL A 128 -3.58 14.77 1.52
CA VAL A 128 -4.50 15.47 0.63
C VAL A 128 -5.69 16.01 1.43
N ASN A 129 -5.97 17.31 1.25
CA ASN A 129 -7.04 18.03 1.96
C ASN A 129 -6.95 17.93 3.51
N ASN A 130 -5.73 17.81 4.05
CA ASN A 130 -5.47 17.58 5.48
C ASN A 130 -6.12 16.30 6.04
N ASN A 131 -6.45 15.36 5.17
CA ASN A 131 -6.87 14.02 5.55
C ASN A 131 -5.63 13.12 5.60
N TYR A 132 -5.15 12.86 6.82
CA TYR A 132 -3.93 12.09 7.05
C TYR A 132 -4.22 10.60 7.00
N LYS A 133 -4.14 10.02 5.80
CA LYS A 133 -4.36 8.61 5.56
C LYS A 133 -3.03 7.84 5.62
N VAL A 134 -2.94 6.85 6.47
CA VAL A 134 -1.74 6.02 6.60
C VAL A 134 -1.47 5.28 5.29
N ILE A 135 -0.20 5.32 4.87
CA ILE A 135 0.30 4.59 3.71
C ILE A 135 0.95 3.29 4.20
N ASN A 136 0.49 2.18 3.68
CA ASN A 136 1.11 0.87 3.91
C ASN A 136 2.25 0.70 2.91
N VAL A 137 3.44 1.21 3.26
CA VAL A 137 4.61 1.26 2.37
C VAL A 137 4.99 -0.16 1.92
N GLY A 138 5.28 -0.31 0.63
CA GLY A 138 5.66 -1.59 0.03
C GLY A 138 4.49 -2.51 -0.32
N ASN A 139 3.25 -2.16 0.05
CA ASN A 139 2.06 -2.92 -0.31
C ASN A 139 1.49 -2.44 -1.65
N ALA A 140 1.06 -3.38 -2.50
CA ALA A 140 0.45 -3.08 -3.80
C ALA A 140 -0.86 -2.27 -3.67
N ASP A 141 -1.57 -2.43 -2.55
CA ASP A 141 -2.81 -1.70 -2.24
C ASP A 141 -2.65 -0.17 -2.25
N GLN A 142 -1.41 0.35 -2.17
CA GLN A 142 -1.14 1.79 -2.32
C GLN A 142 -1.69 2.33 -3.64
N ALA A 143 -1.53 1.57 -4.75
CA ALA A 143 -1.96 2.00 -6.07
C ALA A 143 -3.49 2.16 -6.18
N ASP A 144 -4.25 1.36 -5.43
CA ASP A 144 -5.71 1.40 -5.45
C ASP A 144 -6.30 2.37 -4.42
N ASN A 145 -5.57 2.58 -3.33
CA ASN A 145 -6.02 3.38 -2.20
C ASN A 145 -5.51 4.83 -2.22
N ALA A 146 -4.53 5.18 -3.06
CA ALA A 146 -3.98 6.53 -3.13
C ALA A 146 -4.94 7.52 -3.83
N THR A 147 -4.81 8.79 -3.49
CA THR A 147 -5.44 9.89 -4.21
C THR A 147 -4.55 10.27 -5.40
N TYR A 148 -5.10 10.17 -6.61
CA TYR A 148 -4.42 10.60 -7.82
C TYR A 148 -4.77 12.07 -8.10
N LEU A 149 -3.75 12.90 -8.32
CA LEU A 149 -3.92 14.31 -8.60
C LEU A 149 -3.71 14.61 -10.10
N ASP A 150 -4.49 15.54 -10.61
CA ASP A 150 -4.48 15.95 -12.02
C ASP A 150 -3.16 16.63 -12.39
N ILE A 151 -2.59 16.22 -13.53
CA ILE A 151 -1.38 16.79 -14.14
C ILE A 151 -1.61 17.33 -15.55
N SER A 152 -2.84 17.44 -16.00
CA SER A 152 -3.19 17.98 -17.33
C SER A 152 -2.71 19.42 -17.53
N GLY A 153 -2.56 20.17 -16.44
CA GLY A 153 -1.98 21.51 -16.42
C GLY A 153 -0.44 21.55 -16.42
N GLY A 154 0.23 20.40 -16.54
CA GLY A 154 1.70 20.30 -16.56
C GLY A 154 2.36 20.36 -15.18
N THR A 155 1.59 20.49 -14.10
CA THR A 155 2.11 20.56 -12.73
C THR A 155 1.14 19.92 -11.74
N ALA A 156 1.66 19.43 -10.61
CA ALA A 156 0.85 19.01 -9.45
C ALA A 156 1.67 19.15 -8.17
N THR A 157 1.00 19.19 -7.02
CA THR A 157 1.62 19.08 -5.71
C THR A 157 1.02 17.91 -4.97
N LEU A 158 1.83 16.90 -4.67
CA LEU A 158 1.44 15.73 -3.89
C LEU A 158 1.82 15.95 -2.43
N PRO A 159 0.85 16.24 -1.53
CA PRO A 159 1.14 16.45 -0.12
C PRO A 159 1.21 15.11 0.62
N TYR A 160 2.29 14.93 1.37
CA TYR A 160 2.51 13.80 2.27
C TYR A 160 2.87 14.29 3.66
N ALA A 161 2.81 13.38 4.63
CA ALA A 161 3.33 13.63 5.96
C ALA A 161 4.08 12.41 6.49
N ILE A 162 4.99 12.65 7.40
CA ILE A 162 5.75 11.64 8.13
C ILE A 162 5.64 11.92 9.62
N GLU A 163 5.57 10.90 10.46
CA GLU A 163 5.50 11.04 11.90
C GLU A 163 6.22 9.92 12.62
N TYR A 164 6.63 10.14 13.85
CA TYR A 164 7.11 9.09 14.74
C TYR A 164 5.94 8.20 15.16
N TYR A 165 6.18 6.90 15.22
CA TYR A 165 5.25 5.90 15.71
C TYR A 165 5.94 5.02 16.76
N ALA A 166 5.38 4.93 17.96
CA ALA A 166 5.88 4.05 19.01
C ALA A 166 5.50 2.59 18.75
N GLU A 167 6.48 1.72 18.60
CA GLU A 167 6.27 0.27 18.56
C GLU A 167 6.17 -0.32 19.99
N SER A 168 6.78 0.37 20.94
CA SER A 168 6.73 0.16 22.39
C SER A 168 7.13 1.43 23.10
N ALA A 169 7.30 1.42 24.42
CA ALA A 169 7.89 2.57 25.14
C ALA A 169 9.24 2.94 24.53
N THR A 170 9.39 4.20 24.07
CA THR A 170 10.59 4.66 23.38
C THR A 170 11.62 5.20 24.36
N ALA A 171 12.89 5.05 23.99
CA ALA A 171 14.00 5.68 24.67
C ALA A 171 14.47 6.95 23.90
N PRO A 172 15.07 7.95 24.56
CA PRO A 172 15.70 9.06 23.88
C PRO A 172 16.77 8.61 22.88
N GLY A 173 16.81 9.23 21.71
CA GLY A 173 17.79 8.90 20.67
C GLY A 173 17.44 9.53 19.34
N THR A 174 18.27 9.29 18.35
CA THR A 174 18.02 9.70 16.96
C THR A 174 17.21 8.68 16.23
N VAL A 175 16.42 9.13 15.25
CA VAL A 175 15.64 8.29 14.34
C VAL A 175 16.02 8.64 12.92
N THR A 176 16.41 7.64 12.14
CA THR A 176 16.78 7.81 10.73
C THR A 176 16.19 6.66 9.91
N SER A 177 15.57 6.97 8.80
CA SER A 177 15.08 5.99 7.84
C SER A 177 15.07 6.58 6.43
N SER A 178 14.80 5.74 5.44
CA SER A 178 14.65 6.15 4.05
C SER A 178 13.68 5.24 3.31
N VAL A 179 13.08 5.76 2.26
CA VAL A 179 12.21 5.01 1.36
C VAL A 179 12.44 5.48 -0.08
N VAL A 180 12.35 4.56 -1.00
CA VAL A 180 12.35 4.86 -2.45
C VAL A 180 10.92 5.02 -2.91
N TYR A 181 10.68 5.93 -3.84
CA TYR A 181 9.37 6.13 -4.45
C TYR A 181 9.46 6.08 -5.97
N ASN A 182 8.33 5.76 -6.61
CA ASN A 182 8.10 5.95 -8.04
C ASN A 182 6.81 6.74 -8.23
N LEU A 183 6.72 7.53 -9.28
CA LEU A 183 5.44 8.07 -9.73
C LEU A 183 4.67 6.99 -10.50
N ILE A 184 3.40 6.89 -10.23
CA ILE A 184 2.46 6.04 -10.98
C ILE A 184 1.32 6.90 -11.51
N TYR A 185 0.86 6.59 -12.70
CA TYR A 185 -0.06 7.42 -13.49
C TYR A 185 -1.34 6.64 -13.83
N LYS A 186 -2.47 7.35 -13.86
CA LYS A 186 -3.78 6.83 -14.31
C LYS A 186 -4.46 7.76 -15.28
#